data_624b3eb551883b9f56d873de9aa9dc35
#
_entry.id   624b3eb551883b9f56d873de9aa9dc35
#
_cell.length_a   1.000
_cell.length_b   1.000
_cell.length_c   1.000
_cell.angle_alpha   90.00
_cell.angle_beta   90.00
_cell.angle_gamma   90.00
#
_symmetry.space_group_name_H-M   'P 1'
#
loop_
_entity.id
_entity.type
_entity.pdbx_description
1 polymer ?
#
loop_
_entity_poly.entity_id
_entity_poly.type
_entity_poly.pdbx_seq_one_letter_code
_entity_poly.pdbx_strand_id
1 'polypeptide(L)'
;VSYVGYKTVSLVASSSLLAHLTLEEDAMGIDDVVVIGYGSVKKNDMTGSVVAIKAEEFNRGAVVSTQDMLKGKVPGVHIIPGDGGPGSSATIRVRGAASLNASNDPLIVIDGVPIAVDGGKGMANPLETINPNDIESFTVLKDASAAAIYGSRASNGVILVTTKKGRGNTPRVSYSGSVSVQTNSDELPVMSPGEFRTYIDQVYPAGTTTGDKVQSMLGDKNTNWQDLVFRTAISHDHNISLIGNINDRMPYRASVGYTNQQGTLETSKYERGTLDLSLSPNFFDKHLTVNLNAKGVVTSQRYASGGVVGSAAFFNPTIDPYFRNDDGSIDYTTTNGYWNYGSGRGEDFTPNTLLGAGPLSQLYDR
;
A
#
# COMPACT_ATOMS: atom_id res chain seq x y z
N VAL A 1 48.32 14.42 -1.10
CA VAL A 1 48.25 13.42 -0.02
C VAL A 1 46.95 12.68 -0.17
N SER A 2 47.03 11.34 -0.20
CA SER A 2 45.90 10.43 -0.29
C SER A 2 45.96 9.39 0.82
N TYR A 3 44.89 9.14 1.51
CA TYR A 3 44.75 8.07 2.50
C TYR A 3 43.42 7.37 2.35
N VAL A 4 43.39 6.07 2.58
CA VAL A 4 42.17 5.28 2.41
C VAL A 4 41.09 5.75 3.38
N GLY A 5 39.90 6.13 2.86
CA GLY A 5 38.78 6.66 3.65
C GLY A 5 38.80 8.18 3.83
N TYR A 6 39.68 8.90 3.17
CA TYR A 6 39.78 10.35 3.21
C TYR A 6 39.84 10.98 1.81
N LYS A 7 39.31 12.19 1.66
CA LYS A 7 39.39 12.94 0.42
C LYS A 7 40.83 13.25 0.06
N THR A 8 41.17 12.99 -1.21
CA THR A 8 42.51 13.35 -1.72
C THR A 8 42.68 14.86 -1.75
N VAL A 9 43.71 15.36 -1.06
CA VAL A 9 44.05 16.78 -1.02
C VAL A 9 45.33 17.02 -1.79
N SER A 10 45.30 17.90 -2.81
CA SER A 10 46.48 18.32 -3.56
C SER A 10 46.96 19.69 -3.00
N LEU A 11 48.19 19.73 -2.48
CA LEU A 11 48.75 20.91 -1.87
C LEU A 11 50.16 21.17 -2.46
N VAL A 12 50.52 22.44 -2.58
CA VAL A 12 51.90 22.82 -2.88
C VAL A 12 52.72 22.61 -1.60
N ALA A 13 53.83 21.86 -1.71
CA ALA A 13 54.66 21.55 -0.58
C ALA A 13 55.28 22.82 0.02
N SER A 14 54.85 23.16 1.24
CA SER A 14 55.53 24.17 2.07
C SER A 14 55.76 23.59 3.47
N SER A 15 56.85 23.96 4.11
CA SER A 15 57.26 23.40 5.40
C SER A 15 56.28 23.64 6.56
N SER A 16 55.47 24.67 6.48
CA SER A 16 54.44 24.99 7.49
C SER A 16 53.12 24.20 7.32
N LEU A 17 52.79 23.79 6.10
CA LEU A 17 51.58 23.03 5.79
C LEU A 17 51.72 21.52 6.05
N LEU A 18 52.95 20.99 6.02
CA LEU A 18 53.21 19.56 6.26
C LEU A 18 53.18 19.18 7.75
N ALA A 19 53.22 20.16 8.67
CA ALA A 19 53.24 19.91 10.11
C ALA A 19 51.83 19.55 10.67
N HIS A 20 50.76 20.05 10.04
CA HIS A 20 49.35 19.78 10.45
C HIS A 20 48.44 19.72 9.25
N LEU A 21 48.33 18.56 8.60
CA LEU A 21 47.36 18.31 7.53
C LEU A 21 46.16 17.53 8.09
N THR A 22 45.02 18.17 8.18
CA THR A 22 43.78 17.52 8.52
C THR A 22 43.11 17.04 7.23
N LEU A 23 42.93 15.74 7.08
CA LEU A 23 42.18 15.16 5.99
C LEU A 23 40.70 15.06 6.40
N GLU A 24 39.78 15.45 5.51
CA GLU A 24 38.37 15.23 5.67
C GLU A 24 38.05 13.78 5.33
N GLU A 25 37.29 13.12 6.20
CA GLU A 25 36.79 11.78 5.90
C GLU A 25 36.02 11.77 4.59
N ASP A 26 36.36 10.84 3.70
CA ASP A 26 35.59 10.59 2.49
C ASP A 26 34.44 9.66 2.82
N ALA A 27 33.32 10.26 3.14
CA ALA A 27 32.08 9.52 3.43
C ALA A 27 31.56 8.69 2.23
N MET A 28 32.20 8.80 1.05
CA MET A 28 31.83 8.02 -0.13
C MET A 28 32.26 6.54 -0.06
N GLY A 29 33.08 6.15 0.92
CA GLY A 29 33.61 4.77 1.01
C GLY A 29 32.72 3.72 1.66
N ILE A 30 31.60 4.10 2.29
CA ILE A 30 30.73 3.15 3.01
C ILE A 30 29.44 2.84 2.21
N ASP A 31 29.18 3.56 1.12
CA ASP A 31 27.89 3.55 0.44
C ASP A 31 27.65 2.43 -0.57
N ASP A 32 28.64 1.62 -0.89
CA ASP A 32 28.54 0.61 -1.95
C ASP A 32 28.50 -0.84 -1.45
N VAL A 33 28.10 -1.06 -0.20
CA VAL A 33 27.91 -2.41 0.34
C VAL A 33 26.47 -2.83 0.19
N VAL A 34 26.24 -3.88 -0.57
CA VAL A 34 24.91 -4.47 -0.77
C VAL A 34 24.81 -5.73 0.07
N VAL A 35 23.76 -5.83 0.87
CA VAL A 35 23.44 -7.06 1.62
C VAL A 35 22.92 -8.09 0.64
N ILE A 36 23.56 -9.26 0.57
CA ILE A 36 23.11 -10.41 -0.22
C ILE A 36 23.07 -11.64 0.67
N GLY A 37 21.92 -12.27 0.73
CA GLY A 37 21.72 -13.53 1.46
C GLY A 37 22.23 -13.47 2.89
N TYR A 38 23.31 -14.19 3.17
CA TYR A 38 23.93 -14.28 4.50
C TYR A 38 25.16 -13.38 4.69
N GLY A 39 25.42 -12.45 3.75
CA GLY A 39 26.57 -11.57 3.82
C GLY A 39 26.35 -10.23 3.12
N SER A 40 27.37 -9.41 3.16
CA SER A 40 27.43 -8.14 2.43
C SER A 40 28.60 -8.14 1.47
N VAL A 41 28.35 -7.72 0.22
CA VAL A 41 29.38 -7.64 -0.83
C VAL A 41 29.39 -6.22 -1.37
N LYS A 42 30.56 -5.72 -1.76
CA LYS A 42 30.64 -4.44 -2.44
C LYS A 42 29.91 -4.52 -3.77
N LYS A 43 29.14 -3.50 -4.12
CA LYS A 43 28.37 -3.42 -5.35
C LYS A 43 29.22 -3.73 -6.60
N ASN A 44 30.47 -3.27 -6.60
CA ASN A 44 31.40 -3.47 -7.72
C ASN A 44 31.94 -4.91 -7.83
N ASP A 45 31.85 -5.71 -6.76
CA ASP A 45 32.32 -7.09 -6.72
C ASP A 45 31.21 -8.09 -7.12
N MET A 46 30.01 -7.59 -7.42
CA MET A 46 28.87 -8.43 -7.77
C MET A 46 28.87 -8.80 -9.25
N THR A 47 28.93 -10.09 -9.54
CA THR A 47 28.93 -10.64 -10.91
C THR A 47 27.54 -10.77 -11.54
N GLY A 48 26.46 -10.41 -10.82
CA GLY A 48 25.08 -10.53 -11.27
C GLY A 48 24.37 -9.17 -11.49
N SER A 49 23.22 -9.20 -12.17
CA SER A 49 22.36 -8.00 -12.32
C SER A 49 21.62 -7.70 -11.03
N VAL A 50 22.25 -6.91 -10.16
CA VAL A 50 21.74 -6.48 -8.88
C VAL A 50 21.48 -4.98 -8.91
N VAL A 51 20.34 -4.56 -8.38
CA VAL A 51 19.99 -3.14 -8.23
C VAL A 51 19.65 -2.91 -6.76
N ALA A 52 20.37 -2.02 -6.11
CA ALA A 52 20.07 -1.54 -4.76
C ALA A 52 19.51 -0.11 -4.84
N ILE A 53 18.46 0.16 -4.08
CA ILE A 53 17.82 1.46 -3.96
C ILE A 53 17.77 1.82 -2.49
N LYS A 54 18.27 2.99 -2.13
CA LYS A 54 18.28 3.51 -0.76
C LYS A 54 17.03 4.34 -0.46
N ALA A 55 16.78 4.57 0.81
CA ALA A 55 15.62 5.33 1.28
C ALA A 55 15.51 6.75 0.69
N GLU A 56 16.65 7.37 0.36
CA GLU A 56 16.70 8.70 -0.26
C GLU A 56 16.17 8.71 -1.69
N GLU A 57 16.26 7.56 -2.38
CA GLU A 57 15.87 7.39 -3.78
C GLU A 57 14.41 6.93 -3.92
N PHE A 58 13.73 6.59 -2.82
CA PHE A 58 12.34 6.14 -2.85
C PHE A 58 11.41 7.20 -3.39
N ASN A 59 10.33 6.76 -4.01
CA ASN A 59 9.26 7.68 -4.37
C ASN A 59 8.68 8.30 -3.10
N ARG A 60 8.64 9.63 -3.08
CA ARG A 60 8.07 10.42 -1.99
C ARG A 60 6.70 10.94 -2.44
N GLY A 61 5.74 10.94 -1.54
CA GLY A 61 4.38 11.41 -1.80
C GLY A 61 3.37 10.57 -1.03
N ALA A 62 2.13 10.54 -1.49
CA ALA A 62 1.11 9.64 -0.94
C ALA A 62 1.45 8.19 -1.33
N VAL A 63 2.32 7.56 -0.55
CA VAL A 63 2.69 6.15 -0.73
C VAL A 63 1.57 5.31 -0.15
N VAL A 64 0.81 4.68 -1.02
CA VAL A 64 -0.32 3.82 -0.63
C VAL A 64 0.18 2.45 -0.18
N SER A 65 1.23 1.95 -0.82
CA SER A 65 1.83 0.66 -0.52
C SER A 65 3.36 0.73 -0.51
N THR A 66 4.00 -0.20 0.21
CA THR A 66 5.47 -0.32 0.23
C THR A 66 6.05 -0.55 -1.17
N GLN A 67 5.30 -1.20 -2.07
CA GLN A 67 5.68 -1.46 -3.45
C GLN A 67 5.76 -0.17 -4.29
N ASP A 68 4.93 0.83 -4.00
CA ASP A 68 4.92 2.09 -4.74
C ASP A 68 6.24 2.87 -4.61
N MET A 69 6.98 2.63 -3.52
CA MET A 69 8.31 3.21 -3.32
C MET A 69 9.31 2.80 -4.40
N LEU A 70 9.12 1.61 -4.99
CA LEU A 70 9.99 1.03 -6.01
C LEU A 70 9.53 1.32 -7.45
N LYS A 71 8.32 1.84 -7.64
CA LYS A 71 7.72 2.03 -8.96
C LYS A 71 8.58 2.92 -9.84
N GLY A 72 9.02 2.38 -10.99
CA GLY A 72 9.86 3.09 -11.96
C GLY A 72 11.33 3.26 -11.55
N LYS A 73 11.76 2.74 -10.37
CA LYS A 73 13.14 2.87 -9.89
C LYS A 73 14.06 1.72 -10.31
N VAL A 74 13.50 0.54 -10.56
CA VAL A 74 14.27 -0.66 -10.87
C VAL A 74 14.04 -1.09 -12.31
N PRO A 75 15.04 -1.01 -13.21
CA PRO A 75 14.92 -1.54 -14.57
C PRO A 75 14.61 -3.04 -14.54
N GLY A 76 13.60 -3.47 -15.33
CA GLY A 76 13.18 -4.88 -15.41
C GLY A 76 12.32 -5.37 -14.24
N VAL A 77 11.87 -4.46 -13.36
CA VAL A 77 10.84 -4.73 -12.37
C VAL A 77 9.57 -3.97 -12.77
N HIS A 78 8.50 -4.71 -12.94
CA HIS A 78 7.18 -4.16 -13.23
C HIS A 78 6.31 -4.24 -11.97
N ILE A 79 5.80 -3.10 -11.55
CA ILE A 79 4.86 -2.99 -10.44
C ILE A 79 3.52 -2.63 -11.04
N ILE A 80 2.61 -3.57 -10.97
CA ILE A 80 1.24 -3.44 -11.46
C ILE A 80 0.40 -3.07 -10.25
N PRO A 81 -0.13 -1.84 -10.20
CA PRO A 81 -0.98 -1.44 -9.08
C PRO A 81 -2.21 -2.35 -9.01
N GLY A 82 -2.71 -2.55 -7.81
CA GLY A 82 -3.99 -3.23 -7.59
C GLY A 82 -5.17 -2.36 -8.04
N ASP A 83 -6.32 -2.60 -7.45
CA ASP A 83 -7.58 -1.89 -7.76
C ASP A 83 -7.62 -0.42 -7.31
N GLY A 84 -6.55 0.06 -6.64
CA GLY A 84 -6.47 1.42 -6.12
C GLY A 84 -7.22 1.64 -4.80
N GLY A 85 -7.88 0.63 -4.27
CA GLY A 85 -8.53 0.69 -2.96
C GLY A 85 -7.53 0.78 -1.80
N PRO A 86 -7.97 1.22 -0.61
CA PRO A 86 -7.12 1.26 0.58
C PRO A 86 -6.54 -0.12 0.89
N GLY A 87 -5.23 -0.19 1.16
CA GLY A 87 -4.53 -1.45 1.41
C GLY A 87 -4.48 -2.39 0.22
N SER A 88 -4.81 -1.92 -1.00
CA SER A 88 -4.66 -2.76 -2.18
C SER A 88 -3.19 -3.02 -2.47
N SER A 89 -2.88 -4.29 -2.74
CA SER A 89 -1.52 -4.74 -2.96
C SER A 89 -1.16 -4.68 -4.43
N ALA A 90 0.02 -4.15 -4.74
CA ALA A 90 0.54 -4.18 -6.09
C ALA A 90 1.17 -5.55 -6.38
N THR A 91 1.01 -6.02 -7.60
CA THR A 91 1.70 -7.22 -8.09
C THR A 91 3.08 -6.84 -8.61
N ILE A 92 4.12 -7.51 -8.13
CA ILE A 92 5.50 -7.29 -8.56
C ILE A 92 5.92 -8.40 -9.50
N ARG A 93 6.52 -8.04 -10.64
CA ARG A 93 7.10 -8.98 -11.61
C ARG A 93 8.54 -8.58 -11.90
N VAL A 94 9.44 -9.54 -11.81
CA VAL A 94 10.86 -9.36 -12.17
C VAL A 94 11.12 -10.07 -13.49
N ARG A 95 11.53 -9.32 -14.52
CA ARG A 95 11.79 -9.82 -15.87
C ARG A 95 10.59 -10.51 -16.57
N GLY A 96 9.36 -10.21 -16.16
CA GLY A 96 8.13 -10.75 -16.74
C GLY A 96 7.59 -12.00 -16.04
N ALA A 97 6.72 -12.73 -16.72
CA ALA A 97 6.13 -13.96 -16.20
C ALA A 97 6.92 -15.18 -16.74
N ALA A 98 7.37 -16.03 -15.85
CA ALA A 98 8.13 -17.25 -16.20
C ALA A 98 7.22 -18.48 -16.33
N SER A 99 6.04 -18.48 -15.73
CA SER A 99 5.12 -19.61 -15.70
C SER A 99 3.68 -19.19 -16.00
N LEU A 100 2.96 -20.08 -16.69
CA LEU A 100 1.52 -19.92 -16.96
C LEU A 100 0.66 -20.42 -15.78
N ASN A 101 1.13 -21.40 -15.02
CA ASN A 101 0.33 -22.08 -14.02
C ASN A 101 0.87 -21.92 -12.58
N ALA A 102 2.14 -21.52 -12.41
CA ALA A 102 2.72 -21.28 -11.09
C ALA A 102 2.79 -19.77 -10.78
N SER A 103 2.99 -19.44 -9.50
CA SER A 103 3.22 -18.05 -9.10
C SER A 103 4.42 -17.46 -9.83
N ASN A 104 4.26 -16.24 -10.31
CA ASN A 104 5.32 -15.44 -10.92
C ASN A 104 5.83 -14.36 -9.96
N ASP A 105 5.46 -14.42 -8.69
CA ASP A 105 5.88 -13.45 -7.69
C ASP A 105 7.35 -13.69 -7.28
N PRO A 106 8.15 -12.63 -7.10
CA PRO A 106 9.50 -12.76 -6.60
C PRO A 106 9.50 -13.18 -5.13
N LEU A 107 10.56 -13.86 -4.70
CA LEU A 107 10.77 -14.16 -3.30
C LEU A 107 11.08 -12.86 -2.54
N ILE A 108 10.37 -12.62 -1.45
CA ILE A 108 10.62 -11.48 -0.56
C ILE A 108 11.40 -11.97 0.65
N VAL A 109 12.53 -11.30 0.92
CA VAL A 109 13.40 -11.59 2.04
C VAL A 109 13.54 -10.32 2.88
N ILE A 110 13.17 -10.40 4.16
CA ILE A 110 13.20 -9.26 5.08
C ILE A 110 14.28 -9.51 6.13
N ASP A 111 15.29 -8.64 6.17
CA ASP A 111 16.43 -8.76 7.08
C ASP A 111 17.07 -10.15 7.09
N GLY A 112 17.16 -10.78 5.92
CA GLY A 112 17.72 -12.12 5.72
C GLY A 112 16.73 -13.28 5.92
N VAL A 113 15.49 -13.01 6.34
CA VAL A 113 14.46 -14.04 6.52
C VAL A 113 13.55 -14.11 5.29
N PRO A 114 13.53 -15.25 4.57
CA PRO A 114 12.60 -15.43 3.45
C PRO A 114 11.17 -15.55 3.97
N ILE A 115 10.29 -14.72 3.47
CA ILE A 115 8.86 -14.76 3.81
C ILE A 115 8.12 -15.60 2.77
N ALA A 116 7.26 -16.50 3.22
CA ALA A 116 6.44 -17.30 2.31
C ALA A 116 5.42 -16.39 1.59
N VAL A 117 5.27 -16.61 0.29
CA VAL A 117 4.30 -15.87 -0.55
C VAL A 117 2.86 -16.24 -0.16
N ASP A 118 2.66 -17.44 0.40
CA ASP A 118 1.37 -17.92 0.92
C ASP A 118 1.05 -17.35 2.32
N GLY A 119 1.71 -16.24 2.68
CA GLY A 119 1.64 -15.62 4.00
C GLY A 119 0.21 -15.39 4.45
N GLY A 120 -0.25 -16.20 5.37
CA GLY A 120 -1.48 -16.13 6.15
C GLY A 120 -2.75 -15.63 5.45
N LYS A 121 -3.89 -16.19 5.80
CA LYS A 121 -5.19 -15.73 5.28
C LYS A 121 -5.36 -14.22 5.53
N GLY A 122 -5.57 -13.45 4.48
CA GLY A 122 -5.81 -12.00 4.54
C GLY A 122 -4.60 -11.10 4.26
N MET A 123 -3.43 -11.65 3.95
CA MET A 123 -2.25 -10.90 3.57
C MET A 123 -1.99 -11.07 2.07
N ALA A 124 -2.19 -10.03 1.29
CA ALA A 124 -2.01 -10.10 -0.16
C ALA A 124 -0.53 -10.07 -0.57
N ASN A 125 0.33 -9.38 0.21
CA ASN A 125 1.77 -9.28 -0.09
C ASN A 125 2.59 -9.16 1.20
N PRO A 126 3.70 -9.93 1.34
CA PRO A 126 4.60 -9.84 2.51
C PRO A 126 5.19 -8.45 2.78
N LEU A 127 5.30 -7.59 1.78
CA LEU A 127 5.79 -6.21 1.96
C LEU A 127 4.85 -5.32 2.79
N GLU A 128 3.59 -5.72 2.96
CA GLU A 128 2.63 -5.01 3.81
C GLU A 128 2.92 -5.16 5.31
N THR A 129 3.73 -6.16 5.67
CA THR A 129 4.15 -6.39 7.06
C THR A 129 5.13 -5.35 7.58
N ILE A 130 5.70 -4.53 6.70
CA ILE A 130 6.73 -3.56 7.05
C ILE A 130 6.18 -2.15 6.89
N ASN A 131 6.47 -1.29 7.87
CA ASN A 131 6.22 0.13 7.68
C ASN A 131 7.23 0.71 6.67
N PRO A 132 6.79 1.41 5.61
CA PRO A 132 7.67 2.06 4.65
C PRO A 132 8.75 2.93 5.29
N ASN A 133 8.42 3.62 6.40
CA ASN A 133 9.36 4.48 7.12
C ASN A 133 10.50 3.71 7.81
N ASP A 134 10.34 2.40 8.02
CA ASP A 134 11.34 1.54 8.65
C ASP A 134 12.34 0.93 7.66
N ILE A 135 12.12 1.11 6.36
CA ILE A 135 12.95 0.54 5.31
C ILE A 135 14.20 1.41 5.09
N GLU A 136 15.36 0.78 5.08
CA GLU A 136 16.64 1.39 4.74
C GLU A 136 16.94 1.26 3.25
N SER A 137 16.75 0.05 2.69
CA SER A 137 17.02 -0.21 1.29
C SER A 137 16.25 -1.40 0.75
N PHE A 138 16.04 -1.39 -0.57
CA PHE A 138 15.65 -2.54 -1.34
C PHE A 138 16.79 -2.99 -2.24
N THR A 139 17.05 -4.29 -2.28
CA THR A 139 17.98 -4.88 -3.22
C THR A 139 17.25 -5.92 -4.06
N VAL A 140 17.29 -5.77 -5.39
CA VAL A 140 16.63 -6.70 -6.31
C VAL A 140 17.67 -7.56 -7.01
N LEU A 141 17.60 -8.88 -6.76
CA LEU A 141 18.40 -9.88 -7.41
C LEU A 141 17.59 -10.43 -8.61
N LYS A 142 18.03 -10.07 -9.79
CA LYS A 142 17.29 -10.42 -11.02
C LYS A 142 17.82 -11.68 -11.68
N ASP A 143 19.09 -12.01 -11.49
CA ASP A 143 19.75 -13.16 -12.12
C ASP A 143 19.71 -14.41 -11.25
N ALA A 144 19.65 -15.57 -11.89
CA ALA A 144 19.66 -16.86 -11.22
C ALA A 144 20.93 -17.06 -10.38
N SER A 145 22.08 -16.57 -10.80
CA SER A 145 23.34 -16.64 -10.05
C SER A 145 23.28 -15.89 -8.73
N ALA A 146 22.74 -14.67 -8.74
CA ALA A 146 22.56 -13.86 -7.55
C ALA A 146 21.47 -14.41 -6.62
N ALA A 147 20.47 -15.06 -7.21
CA ALA A 147 19.34 -15.66 -6.50
C ALA A 147 19.57 -17.09 -6.00
N ALA A 148 20.63 -17.77 -6.49
CA ALA A 148 20.91 -19.20 -6.23
C ALA A 148 21.00 -19.56 -4.74
N ILE A 149 21.42 -18.60 -3.90
CA ILE A 149 21.53 -18.79 -2.46
C ILE A 149 20.19 -19.09 -1.78
N TYR A 150 19.06 -18.72 -2.44
CA TYR A 150 17.70 -18.93 -1.96
C TYR A 150 17.00 -20.15 -2.58
N GLY A 151 17.72 -20.87 -3.48
CA GLY A 151 17.25 -22.09 -4.12
C GLY A 151 16.11 -21.84 -5.13
N SER A 152 15.30 -22.88 -5.38
CA SER A 152 14.22 -22.86 -6.39
C SER A 152 13.14 -21.80 -6.15
N ARG A 153 12.94 -21.36 -4.91
CA ARG A 153 11.98 -20.30 -4.58
C ARG A 153 12.36 -18.95 -5.19
N ALA A 154 13.61 -18.78 -5.58
CA ALA A 154 14.14 -17.55 -6.17
C ALA A 154 14.09 -17.52 -7.70
N SER A 155 13.44 -18.49 -8.34
CA SER A 155 13.35 -18.60 -9.83
C SER A 155 12.79 -17.34 -10.50
N ASN A 156 11.90 -16.64 -9.83
CA ASN A 156 11.26 -15.39 -10.30
C ASN A 156 11.98 -14.13 -9.81
N GLY A 157 13.22 -14.25 -9.32
CA GLY A 157 13.97 -13.16 -8.70
C GLY A 157 13.73 -13.05 -7.19
N VAL A 158 14.54 -12.22 -6.54
CA VAL A 158 14.47 -11.98 -5.09
C VAL A 158 14.46 -10.48 -4.82
N ILE A 159 13.60 -10.05 -3.92
CA ILE A 159 13.57 -8.69 -3.37
C ILE A 159 14.03 -8.78 -1.91
N LEU A 160 15.22 -8.26 -1.65
CA LEU A 160 15.75 -8.13 -0.29
C LEU A 160 15.32 -6.79 0.28
N VAL A 161 14.70 -6.81 1.42
CA VAL A 161 14.32 -5.62 2.18
C VAL A 161 15.23 -5.55 3.40
N THR A 162 15.99 -4.46 3.51
CA THR A 162 16.78 -4.18 4.69
C THR A 162 16.08 -3.10 5.50
N THR A 163 15.84 -3.37 6.78
CA THR A 163 15.23 -2.38 7.67
C THR A 163 16.32 -1.59 8.41
N LYS A 164 15.96 -0.36 8.80
CA LYS A 164 16.83 0.54 9.55
C LYS A 164 17.22 -0.10 10.88
N LYS A 165 18.51 -0.05 11.22
CA LYS A 165 19.09 -0.58 12.46
C LYS A 165 19.50 0.54 13.40
N GLY A 166 19.77 0.19 14.64
CA GLY A 166 20.37 1.09 15.63
C GLY A 166 21.72 1.61 15.18
N ARG A 167 21.94 2.92 15.25
CA ARG A 167 23.19 3.60 14.90
C ARG A 167 23.45 4.78 15.83
N GLY A 168 24.73 5.12 16.00
CA GLY A 168 25.17 6.28 16.78
C GLY A 168 25.10 6.07 18.29
N ASN A 169 25.85 6.87 19.04
CA ASN A 169 26.05 6.73 20.49
C ASN A 169 25.02 7.53 21.31
N THR A 170 24.33 8.50 20.68
CA THR A 170 23.31 9.30 21.35
C THR A 170 21.90 8.82 20.95
N PRO A 171 21.00 8.62 21.93
CA PRO A 171 19.61 8.30 21.63
C PRO A 171 18.97 9.40 20.77
N ARG A 172 18.29 8.99 19.72
CA ARG A 172 17.55 9.89 18.82
C ARG A 172 16.13 9.40 18.64
N VAL A 173 15.16 10.28 18.88
CA VAL A 173 13.77 10.06 18.54
C VAL A 173 13.47 10.73 17.20
N SER A 174 12.80 10.01 16.31
CA SER A 174 12.34 10.55 15.03
C SER A 174 10.85 10.30 14.89
N TYR A 175 10.13 11.32 14.44
CA TYR A 175 8.73 11.22 14.07
C TYR A 175 8.59 11.51 12.57
N SER A 176 7.82 10.69 11.88
CA SER A 176 7.40 10.89 10.50
C SER A 176 5.89 10.77 10.43
N GLY A 177 5.25 11.74 9.81
CA GLY A 177 3.80 11.72 9.63
C GLY A 177 3.42 12.31 8.28
N SER A 178 2.35 11.79 7.69
CA SER A 178 1.75 12.30 6.46
C SER A 178 0.24 12.30 6.56
N VAL A 179 -0.38 13.26 5.88
CA VAL A 179 -1.83 13.34 5.68
C VAL A 179 -2.07 13.51 4.19
N SER A 180 -2.99 12.74 3.65
CA SER A 180 -3.40 12.84 2.25
C SER A 180 -4.91 12.99 2.14
N VAL A 181 -5.33 13.80 1.19
CA VAL A 181 -6.73 14.01 0.83
C VAL A 181 -6.93 13.54 -0.60
N GLN A 182 -7.88 12.66 -0.81
CA GLN A 182 -8.22 12.11 -2.13
C GLN A 182 -9.69 12.42 -2.42
N THR A 183 -9.96 12.92 -3.61
CA THR A 183 -11.31 13.18 -4.11
C THR A 183 -11.52 12.41 -5.40
N ASN A 184 -12.76 12.08 -5.69
CA ASN A 184 -13.13 11.65 -7.03
C ASN A 184 -13.06 12.85 -7.97
N SER A 185 -12.32 12.77 -9.07
CA SER A 185 -12.12 13.89 -9.98
C SER A 185 -13.18 13.97 -11.07
N ASP A 186 -13.71 12.81 -11.47
CA ASP A 186 -14.62 12.69 -12.59
C ASP A 186 -15.76 11.72 -12.27
N GLU A 187 -16.98 12.15 -12.58
CA GLU A 187 -18.16 11.30 -12.60
C GLU A 187 -18.45 10.82 -14.01
N LEU A 188 -19.03 9.64 -14.12
CA LEU A 188 -19.51 9.16 -15.40
C LEU A 188 -20.69 10.03 -15.85
N PRO A 189 -20.70 10.54 -17.10
CA PRO A 189 -21.84 11.27 -17.62
C PRO A 189 -23.04 10.31 -17.75
N VAL A 190 -24.01 10.51 -16.91
CA VAL A 190 -25.29 9.74 -16.90
C VAL A 190 -26.46 10.70 -17.12
N MET A 191 -27.60 10.14 -17.51
CA MET A 191 -28.81 10.96 -17.66
C MET A 191 -29.19 11.59 -16.32
N SER A 192 -29.53 12.87 -16.34
CA SER A 192 -30.19 13.50 -15.19
C SER A 192 -31.55 12.85 -14.94
N PRO A 193 -32.11 12.93 -13.74
CA PRO A 193 -33.45 12.39 -13.46
C PRO A 193 -34.54 12.92 -14.38
N GLY A 194 -34.42 14.17 -14.83
CA GLY A 194 -35.38 14.78 -15.80
C GLY A 194 -35.26 14.17 -17.20
N GLU A 195 -34.02 14.04 -17.70
CA GLU A 195 -33.74 13.39 -18.98
C GLU A 195 -34.16 11.94 -18.97
N PHE A 196 -33.93 11.22 -17.85
CA PHE A 196 -34.35 9.83 -17.69
C PHE A 196 -35.87 9.68 -17.75
N ARG A 197 -36.63 10.53 -17.05
CA ARG A 197 -38.12 10.52 -17.16
C ARG A 197 -38.56 10.78 -18.58
N THR A 198 -38.01 11.79 -19.25
CA THR A 198 -38.34 12.13 -20.64
C THR A 198 -38.03 10.95 -21.58
N TYR A 199 -36.90 10.29 -21.38
CA TYR A 199 -36.54 9.10 -22.18
C TYR A 199 -37.54 7.95 -21.96
N ILE A 200 -37.92 7.69 -20.71
CA ILE A 200 -38.88 6.64 -20.38
C ILE A 200 -40.25 6.96 -21.00
N ASP A 201 -40.71 8.21 -20.94
CA ASP A 201 -41.98 8.64 -21.55
C ASP A 201 -41.99 8.44 -23.08
N GLN A 202 -40.85 8.66 -23.73
CA GLN A 202 -40.73 8.47 -25.18
C GLN A 202 -40.64 7.01 -25.59
N VAL A 203 -39.89 6.18 -24.86
CA VAL A 203 -39.63 4.78 -25.24
C VAL A 203 -40.72 3.85 -24.73
N TYR A 204 -41.30 4.16 -23.57
CA TYR A 204 -42.34 3.37 -22.89
C TYR A 204 -43.52 4.24 -22.54
N PRO A 205 -44.29 4.70 -23.56
CA PRO A 205 -45.43 5.58 -23.33
C PRO A 205 -46.52 4.90 -22.50
N ALA A 206 -47.17 5.67 -21.64
CA ALA A 206 -48.33 5.23 -20.88
C ALA A 206 -49.46 4.73 -21.78
N GLY A 207 -50.29 3.85 -21.25
CA GLY A 207 -51.41 3.22 -22.00
C GLY A 207 -51.07 1.91 -22.71
N THR A 208 -49.86 1.40 -22.52
CA THR A 208 -49.46 0.06 -22.93
C THR A 208 -49.07 -0.78 -21.70
N THR A 209 -49.33 -2.09 -21.75
CA THR A 209 -49.00 -2.98 -20.59
C THR A 209 -47.54 -2.86 -20.12
N THR A 210 -46.61 -2.74 -21.08
CA THR A 210 -45.16 -2.57 -20.77
C THR A 210 -44.88 -1.16 -20.31
N GLY A 211 -45.45 -0.15 -20.96
CA GLY A 211 -45.27 1.25 -20.60
C GLY A 211 -45.78 1.54 -19.19
N ASP A 212 -46.99 1.13 -18.87
CA ASP A 212 -47.58 1.35 -17.54
C ASP A 212 -46.74 0.68 -16.44
N LYS A 213 -46.21 -0.52 -16.71
CA LYS A 213 -45.30 -1.20 -15.76
C LYS A 213 -43.98 -0.46 -15.57
N VAL A 214 -43.37 0.03 -16.65
CA VAL A 214 -42.11 0.77 -16.57
C VAL A 214 -42.31 2.14 -15.91
N GLN A 215 -43.38 2.84 -16.27
CA GLN A 215 -43.78 4.12 -15.68
C GLN A 215 -44.01 4.01 -14.16
N SER A 216 -44.64 2.91 -13.72
CA SER A 216 -44.86 2.66 -12.27
C SER A 216 -43.56 2.44 -11.46
N MET A 217 -42.44 2.18 -12.14
CA MET A 217 -41.13 2.07 -11.50
C MET A 217 -40.38 3.42 -11.35
N LEU A 218 -40.92 4.49 -11.92
CA LEU A 218 -40.39 5.82 -11.73
C LEU A 218 -40.76 6.36 -10.34
N GLY A 219 -39.80 6.94 -9.68
CA GLY A 219 -40.01 7.68 -8.44
C GLY A 219 -40.16 9.19 -8.69
N ASP A 220 -40.41 9.92 -7.61
CA ASP A 220 -40.51 11.38 -7.58
C ASP A 220 -39.23 12.12 -7.20
N LYS A 221 -38.17 11.39 -6.87
CA LYS A 221 -36.89 11.94 -6.39
C LYS A 221 -35.93 12.27 -7.53
N ASN A 222 -34.91 13.03 -7.19
CA ASN A 222 -33.78 13.35 -8.05
C ASN A 222 -32.51 12.94 -7.31
N THR A 223 -32.03 11.73 -7.59
CA THR A 223 -30.90 11.13 -6.87
C THR A 223 -29.67 11.07 -7.77
N ASN A 224 -28.58 11.70 -7.36
CA ASN A 224 -27.26 11.45 -7.93
C ASN A 224 -26.62 10.31 -7.14
N TRP A 225 -26.67 9.09 -7.69
CA TRP A 225 -26.12 7.91 -7.03
C TRP A 225 -24.60 7.95 -6.92
N GLN A 226 -23.92 8.62 -7.86
CA GLN A 226 -22.45 8.73 -7.82
C GLN A 226 -22.00 9.58 -6.64
N ASP A 227 -22.63 10.70 -6.37
CA ASP A 227 -22.36 11.54 -5.19
C ASP A 227 -22.54 10.78 -3.87
N LEU A 228 -23.48 9.84 -3.82
CA LEU A 228 -23.80 9.09 -2.62
C LEU A 228 -22.82 7.93 -2.33
N VAL A 229 -22.17 7.40 -3.36
CA VAL A 229 -21.23 6.27 -3.21
C VAL A 229 -19.78 6.74 -3.11
N PHE A 230 -19.48 7.96 -3.51
CA PHE A 230 -18.15 8.55 -3.40
C PHE A 230 -18.06 9.55 -2.26
N ARG A 231 -16.87 9.69 -1.71
CA ARG A 231 -16.55 10.67 -0.67
C ARG A 231 -15.17 11.27 -0.86
N THR A 232 -14.93 12.41 -0.23
CA THR A 232 -13.57 12.88 0.00
C THR A 232 -12.92 12.01 1.08
N ALA A 233 -11.86 11.32 0.73
CA ALA A 233 -11.14 10.41 1.62
C ALA A 233 -9.96 11.12 2.27
N ILE A 234 -9.84 11.03 3.60
CA ILE A 234 -8.72 11.58 4.36
C ILE A 234 -7.95 10.41 4.94
N SER A 235 -6.69 10.30 4.56
CA SER A 235 -5.79 9.25 5.04
C SER A 235 -4.63 9.87 5.81
N HIS A 236 -4.12 9.15 6.82
CA HIS A 236 -2.97 9.60 7.59
C HIS A 236 -2.07 8.42 7.96
N ASP A 237 -0.77 8.70 8.08
CA ASP A 237 0.26 7.78 8.51
C ASP A 237 1.12 8.45 9.57
N HIS A 238 1.48 7.71 10.60
CA HIS A 238 2.31 8.16 11.70
C HIS A 238 3.32 7.08 12.04
N ASN A 239 4.58 7.46 12.18
CA ASN A 239 5.65 6.58 12.62
C ASN A 239 6.53 7.30 13.64
N ILE A 240 6.77 6.66 14.77
CA ILE A 240 7.71 7.13 15.80
C ILE A 240 8.80 6.08 15.93
N SER A 241 10.06 6.49 15.86
CA SER A 241 11.18 5.60 16.05
C SER A 241 12.20 6.16 17.04
N LEU A 242 12.74 5.27 17.85
CA LEU A 242 13.83 5.52 18.79
C LEU A 242 15.03 4.70 18.35
N ILE A 243 16.17 5.36 18.15
CA ILE A 243 17.42 4.75 17.74
C ILE A 243 18.50 5.14 18.74
N GLY A 244 19.36 4.22 19.09
CA GLY A 244 20.48 4.51 19.99
C GLY A 244 21.44 3.33 20.15
N ASN A 245 22.36 3.48 21.11
CA ASN A 245 23.33 2.47 21.45
C ASN A 245 23.56 2.49 22.97
N ILE A 246 23.44 1.36 23.61
CA ILE A 246 23.67 1.22 25.04
C ILE A 246 25.14 0.84 25.26
N ASN A 247 25.87 1.68 25.98
CA ASN A 247 27.29 1.47 26.34
C ASN A 247 28.20 1.15 25.14
N ASP A 248 27.91 1.72 23.96
CA ASP A 248 28.64 1.51 22.71
C ASP A 248 28.75 0.05 22.25
N ARG A 249 27.98 -0.85 22.88
CA ARG A 249 28.00 -2.30 22.63
C ARG A 249 26.69 -2.88 22.16
N MET A 250 25.59 -2.16 22.37
CA MET A 250 24.26 -2.67 22.00
C MET A 250 23.46 -1.62 21.23
N PRO A 251 23.69 -1.51 19.91
CA PRO A 251 22.81 -0.73 19.04
C PRO A 251 21.38 -1.25 19.12
N TYR A 252 20.43 -0.33 19.26
CA TYR A 252 19.02 -0.66 19.32
C TYR A 252 18.18 0.28 18.45
N ARG A 253 17.07 -0.23 17.96
CA ARG A 253 16.01 0.53 17.33
C ARG A 253 14.65 -0.02 17.76
N ALA A 254 13.75 0.87 18.09
CA ALA A 254 12.34 0.57 18.31
C ALA A 254 11.51 1.52 17.46
N SER A 255 10.49 1.00 16.78
CA SER A 255 9.59 1.79 15.94
C SER A 255 8.16 1.34 16.14
N VAL A 256 7.24 2.30 16.19
CA VAL A 256 5.80 2.09 16.23
C VAL A 256 5.18 2.93 15.13
N GLY A 257 4.36 2.30 14.29
CA GLY A 257 3.66 2.95 13.20
C GLY A 257 2.16 2.71 13.24
N TYR A 258 1.40 3.70 12.80
CA TYR A 258 -0.04 3.59 12.58
C TYR A 258 -0.41 4.24 11.26
N THR A 259 -1.13 3.50 10.44
CA THR A 259 -1.63 3.93 9.14
C THR A 259 -3.14 3.80 9.12
N ASN A 260 -3.84 4.84 8.69
CA ASN A 260 -5.28 4.81 8.38
C ASN A 260 -5.47 5.34 6.97
N GLN A 261 -5.89 4.48 6.08
CA GLN A 261 -6.21 4.84 4.69
C GLN A 261 -7.70 4.71 4.47
N GLN A 262 -8.31 5.76 3.95
CA GLN A 262 -9.68 5.76 3.49
C GLN A 262 -9.70 5.79 1.96
N GLY A 263 -10.65 5.09 1.35
CA GLY A 263 -10.87 5.17 -0.09
C GLY A 263 -11.96 6.16 -0.44
N THR A 264 -11.95 6.62 -1.68
CA THR A 264 -12.97 7.52 -2.23
C THR A 264 -14.33 6.84 -2.37
N LEU A 265 -14.40 5.50 -2.45
CA LEU A 265 -15.64 4.77 -2.27
C LEU A 265 -16.01 4.71 -0.79
N GLU A 266 -17.26 5.02 -0.47
CA GLU A 266 -17.80 4.91 0.88
C GLU A 266 -17.52 3.52 1.46
N THR A 267 -17.36 3.44 2.77
CA THR A 267 -17.04 2.23 3.54
C THR A 267 -15.66 1.61 3.31
N SER A 268 -14.95 1.93 2.23
CA SER A 268 -13.61 1.38 2.00
C SER A 268 -12.59 1.97 2.97
N LYS A 269 -11.88 1.10 3.69
CA LYS A 269 -10.93 1.50 4.75
C LYS A 269 -9.86 0.45 4.94
N TYR A 270 -8.64 0.89 5.25
CA TYR A 270 -7.54 0.06 5.67
C TYR A 270 -6.84 0.68 6.88
N GLU A 271 -6.61 -0.10 7.90
CA GLU A 271 -5.87 0.28 9.10
C GLU A 271 -4.73 -0.70 9.32
N ARG A 272 -3.57 -0.17 9.69
CA ARG A 272 -2.39 -0.97 10.00
C ARG A 272 -1.66 -0.40 11.20
N GLY A 273 -1.43 -1.24 12.20
CA GLY A 273 -0.50 -0.98 13.30
C GLY A 273 0.77 -1.80 13.10
N THR A 274 1.95 -1.22 13.24
CA THR A 274 3.24 -1.88 13.12
C THR A 274 4.10 -1.66 14.34
N LEU A 275 4.86 -2.70 14.71
CA LEU A 275 5.91 -2.66 15.73
C LEU A 275 7.17 -3.28 15.14
N ASP A 276 8.29 -2.58 15.22
CA ASP A 276 9.61 -3.09 14.83
C ASP A 276 10.61 -2.86 15.96
N LEU A 277 11.25 -3.92 16.40
CA LEU A 277 12.29 -3.91 17.43
C LEU A 277 13.54 -4.58 16.87
N SER A 278 14.66 -3.88 16.89
CA SER A 278 15.95 -4.40 16.47
C SER A 278 17.01 -4.12 17.54
N LEU A 279 17.71 -5.18 17.96
CA LEU A 279 18.81 -5.15 18.91
C LEU A 279 20.01 -5.85 18.27
N SER A 280 21.18 -5.24 18.32
CA SER A 280 22.40 -5.82 17.76
C SER A 280 23.55 -5.79 18.76
N PRO A 281 23.46 -6.52 19.89
CA PRO A 281 24.53 -6.56 20.87
C PRO A 281 25.83 -7.16 20.31
N ASN A 282 26.93 -6.50 20.67
CA ASN A 282 28.28 -6.92 20.33
C ASN A 282 29.00 -7.41 21.58
N PHE A 283 29.62 -8.58 21.48
CA PHE A 283 30.35 -9.23 22.54
C PHE A 283 31.82 -9.44 22.12
N PHE A 284 32.71 -9.61 23.13
CA PHE A 284 34.11 -9.92 22.91
C PHE A 284 34.79 -8.96 21.93
N ASP A 285 34.72 -7.64 22.22
CA ASP A 285 35.27 -6.60 21.36
C ASP A 285 34.88 -6.71 19.88
N LYS A 286 33.57 -6.95 19.63
CA LYS A 286 32.96 -7.11 18.30
C LYS A 286 33.31 -8.40 17.56
N HIS A 287 33.91 -9.40 18.23
CA HIS A 287 34.12 -10.72 17.62
C HIS A 287 32.82 -11.52 17.49
N LEU A 288 31.80 -11.22 18.30
CA LEU A 288 30.47 -11.83 18.21
C LEU A 288 29.41 -10.73 18.17
N THR A 289 28.67 -10.66 17.09
CA THR A 289 27.48 -9.80 16.95
C THR A 289 26.24 -10.69 16.87
N VAL A 290 25.26 -10.43 17.73
CA VAL A 290 23.97 -11.10 17.71
C VAL A 290 22.94 -10.11 17.18
N ASN A 291 22.17 -10.51 16.17
CA ASN A 291 21.09 -9.68 15.65
C ASN A 291 19.74 -10.26 16.07
N LEU A 292 18.99 -9.51 16.86
CA LEU A 292 17.65 -9.85 17.32
C LEU A 292 16.65 -8.89 16.69
N ASN A 293 15.73 -9.41 15.92
CA ASN A 293 14.67 -8.62 15.28
C ASN A 293 13.31 -9.22 15.68
N ALA A 294 12.41 -8.36 16.14
CA ALA A 294 11.02 -8.73 16.39
C ALA A 294 10.11 -7.74 15.65
N LYS A 295 9.24 -8.27 14.82
CA LYS A 295 8.29 -7.48 14.03
C LYS A 295 6.88 -7.95 14.30
N GLY A 296 5.97 -7.00 14.48
CA GLY A 296 4.55 -7.25 14.66
C GLY A 296 3.74 -6.35 13.74
N VAL A 297 2.67 -6.91 13.16
CA VAL A 297 1.72 -6.17 12.36
C VAL A 297 0.30 -6.61 12.70
N VAL A 298 -0.60 -5.64 12.81
CA VAL A 298 -2.04 -5.86 12.91
C VAL A 298 -2.70 -5.02 11.82
N THR A 299 -3.55 -5.66 11.01
CA THR A 299 -4.27 -5.00 9.93
C THR A 299 -5.76 -5.24 10.05
N SER A 300 -6.54 -4.23 9.69
CA SER A 300 -7.98 -4.31 9.51
C SER A 300 -8.33 -3.67 8.17
N GLN A 301 -9.10 -4.38 7.35
CA GLN A 301 -9.47 -3.90 6.02
C GLN A 301 -10.95 -4.14 5.76
N ARG A 302 -11.61 -3.12 5.22
CA ARG A 302 -12.95 -3.19 4.69
C ARG A 302 -12.92 -2.82 3.21
N TYR A 303 -13.32 -3.75 2.37
CA TYR A 303 -13.44 -3.53 0.94
C TYR A 303 -14.83 -2.97 0.62
N ALA A 304 -14.90 -1.96 -0.24
CA ALA A 304 -16.16 -1.60 -0.86
C ALA A 304 -16.57 -2.66 -1.90
N SER A 305 -17.84 -2.74 -2.21
CA SER A 305 -18.30 -3.61 -3.28
C SER A 305 -17.78 -3.12 -4.63
N GLY A 306 -17.05 -3.97 -5.38
CA GLY A 306 -16.56 -3.62 -6.72
C GLY A 306 -17.67 -3.30 -7.73
N GLY A 307 -18.88 -3.83 -7.52
CA GLY A 307 -20.03 -3.58 -8.39
C GLY A 307 -20.74 -2.25 -8.15
N VAL A 308 -20.47 -1.57 -7.03
CA VAL A 308 -21.22 -0.38 -6.63
C VAL A 308 -21.09 0.79 -7.60
N VAL A 309 -19.91 0.98 -8.20
CA VAL A 309 -19.69 2.07 -9.18
C VAL A 309 -20.55 1.87 -10.41
N GLY A 310 -20.57 0.64 -10.96
CA GLY A 310 -21.45 0.29 -12.06
C GLY A 310 -22.93 0.44 -11.68
N SER A 311 -23.30 -0.04 -10.50
CA SER A 311 -24.68 0.11 -10.01
C SER A 311 -25.07 1.58 -9.90
N ALA A 312 -24.21 2.45 -9.37
CA ALA A 312 -24.48 3.88 -9.25
C ALA A 312 -24.68 4.58 -10.61
N ALA A 313 -23.95 4.12 -11.64
CA ALA A 313 -24.07 4.67 -12.99
C ALA A 313 -25.37 4.25 -13.72
N PHE A 314 -25.89 3.04 -13.45
CA PHE A 314 -27.03 2.49 -14.16
C PHE A 314 -28.32 2.45 -13.33
N PHE A 315 -28.26 2.80 -12.06
CA PHE A 315 -29.43 2.73 -11.21
C PHE A 315 -30.43 3.85 -11.51
N ASN A 316 -31.74 3.57 -11.30
CA ASN A 316 -32.80 4.54 -11.58
C ASN A 316 -32.61 5.83 -10.74
N PRO A 317 -32.37 6.98 -11.38
CA PRO A 317 -32.09 8.23 -10.67
C PRO A 317 -33.32 8.91 -10.09
N THR A 318 -34.51 8.32 -10.28
CA THR A 318 -35.75 8.89 -9.79
C THR A 318 -36.21 8.32 -8.44
N ILE A 319 -35.45 7.37 -7.88
CA ILE A 319 -35.77 6.66 -6.64
C ILE A 319 -35.10 7.31 -5.45
N ASP A 320 -35.80 7.31 -4.28
CA ASP A 320 -35.20 7.71 -3.00
C ASP A 320 -34.10 6.71 -2.59
N PRO A 321 -32.92 7.17 -2.15
CA PRO A 321 -31.88 6.28 -1.68
C PRO A 321 -32.23 5.48 -0.43
N TYR A 322 -33.32 5.83 0.25
CA TYR A 322 -33.75 5.20 1.49
C TYR A 322 -35.17 4.68 1.42
N PHE A 323 -35.43 3.59 2.11
CA PHE A 323 -36.81 3.22 2.46
C PHE A 323 -37.36 4.22 3.48
N ARG A 324 -38.58 4.71 3.22
CA ARG A 324 -39.24 5.63 4.14
C ARG A 324 -40.55 5.09 4.69
N ASN A 325 -40.83 5.44 5.92
CA ASN A 325 -42.14 5.25 6.57
C ASN A 325 -43.12 6.32 6.07
N ASP A 326 -44.37 6.17 6.40
CA ASP A 326 -45.45 7.11 6.01
C ASP A 326 -45.26 8.51 6.61
N ASP A 327 -44.54 8.63 7.74
CA ASP A 327 -44.16 9.89 8.37
C ASP A 327 -42.94 10.55 7.74
N GLY A 328 -42.33 9.92 6.73
CA GLY A 328 -41.12 10.40 6.03
C GLY A 328 -39.79 10.03 6.71
N SER A 329 -39.79 9.39 7.88
CA SER A 329 -38.61 8.87 8.53
C SER A 329 -38.00 7.67 7.77
N ILE A 330 -36.69 7.40 7.97
CA ILE A 330 -36.04 6.24 7.35
C ILE A 330 -36.50 4.96 8.05
N ASP A 331 -36.92 3.97 7.27
CA ASP A 331 -37.26 2.64 7.76
C ASP A 331 -36.01 1.77 7.90
N TYR A 332 -35.35 1.83 9.03
CA TYR A 332 -34.15 1.02 9.30
C TYR A 332 -34.41 -0.48 9.48
N THR A 333 -35.65 -0.91 9.52
CA THR A 333 -35.99 -2.34 9.63
C THR A 333 -35.88 -3.07 8.31
N THR A 334 -35.95 -2.34 7.19
CA THR A 334 -35.79 -2.87 5.83
C THR A 334 -34.41 -2.51 5.32
N THR A 335 -33.57 -3.51 5.04
CA THR A 335 -32.19 -3.36 4.47
C THR A 335 -31.37 -2.23 5.11
N ASN A 336 -31.39 -2.11 6.45
CA ASN A 336 -30.75 -1.05 7.21
C ASN A 336 -31.11 0.38 6.75
N GLY A 337 -32.30 0.54 6.18
CA GLY A 337 -32.81 1.81 5.66
C GLY A 337 -32.45 2.12 4.21
N TYR A 338 -31.56 1.38 3.59
CA TYR A 338 -31.15 1.65 2.20
C TYR A 338 -32.09 1.00 1.20
N TRP A 339 -32.53 1.81 0.23
CA TRP A 339 -33.46 1.34 -0.79
C TRP A 339 -32.85 0.21 -1.65
N ASN A 340 -33.67 -0.81 -1.91
CA ASN A 340 -33.29 -1.94 -2.73
C ASN A 340 -34.52 -2.44 -3.53
N TYR A 341 -34.30 -3.07 -4.69
CA TYR A 341 -35.39 -3.73 -5.41
C TYR A 341 -35.82 -5.00 -4.68
N GLY A 342 -37.11 -5.12 -4.39
CA GLY A 342 -37.66 -6.25 -3.69
C GLY A 342 -39.14 -6.09 -3.39
N SER A 343 -39.69 -6.99 -2.59
CA SER A 343 -41.05 -6.95 -2.08
C SER A 343 -41.05 -7.20 -0.57
N GLY A 344 -42.07 -6.64 0.10
CA GLY A 344 -42.16 -6.69 1.57
C GLY A 344 -41.38 -5.59 2.28
N ARG A 345 -41.34 -5.62 3.59
CA ARG A 345 -40.67 -4.69 4.48
C ARG A 345 -40.15 -5.41 5.73
N GLY A 346 -39.15 -4.83 6.40
CA GLY A 346 -38.57 -5.40 7.61
C GLY A 346 -37.98 -6.80 7.37
N GLU A 347 -38.27 -7.73 8.26
CA GLU A 347 -37.81 -9.12 8.17
C GLU A 347 -38.43 -9.89 6.99
N ASP A 348 -39.57 -9.43 6.48
CA ASP A 348 -40.28 -10.04 5.33
C ASP A 348 -39.77 -9.51 3.97
N PHE A 349 -38.72 -8.65 3.95
CA PHE A 349 -38.20 -8.13 2.70
C PHE A 349 -37.51 -9.23 1.90
N THR A 350 -37.98 -9.39 0.65
CA THR A 350 -37.39 -10.34 -0.32
C THR A 350 -36.73 -9.57 -1.47
N PRO A 351 -35.39 -9.60 -1.59
CA PRO A 351 -34.68 -8.91 -2.67
C PRO A 351 -35.03 -9.46 -4.05
N ASN A 352 -35.15 -8.56 -5.02
CA ASN A 352 -35.27 -8.94 -6.44
C ASN A 352 -33.88 -9.09 -7.05
N THR A 353 -33.36 -10.31 -7.10
CA THR A 353 -32.02 -10.63 -7.60
C THR A 353 -31.81 -10.31 -9.08
N LEU A 354 -32.88 -10.20 -9.88
CA LEU A 354 -32.78 -9.86 -11.30
C LEU A 354 -32.54 -8.38 -11.56
N LEU A 355 -33.01 -7.51 -10.67
CA LEU A 355 -32.82 -6.07 -10.79
C LEU A 355 -31.56 -5.56 -10.08
N GLY A 356 -30.91 -6.44 -9.33
CA GLY A 356 -29.70 -6.12 -8.57
C GLY A 356 -29.99 -5.35 -7.29
N ALA A 357 -28.93 -5.16 -6.50
CA ALA A 357 -29.00 -4.41 -5.24
C ALA A 357 -28.81 -2.91 -5.47
N GLY A 358 -29.47 -2.09 -4.67
CA GLY A 358 -29.27 -0.64 -4.67
C GLY A 358 -27.81 -0.27 -4.32
N PRO A 359 -27.28 0.82 -4.86
CA PRO A 359 -25.87 1.19 -4.65
C PRO A 359 -25.49 1.32 -3.17
N LEU A 360 -26.30 1.97 -2.37
CA LEU A 360 -26.04 2.12 -0.92
C LEU A 360 -26.23 0.79 -0.17
N SER A 361 -27.24 0.00 -0.53
CA SER A 361 -27.42 -1.33 0.06
C SER A 361 -26.19 -2.22 -0.18
N GLN A 362 -25.57 -2.16 -1.36
CA GLN A 362 -24.31 -2.89 -1.64
C GLN A 362 -23.15 -2.45 -0.76
N LEU A 363 -23.10 -1.21 -0.28
CA LEU A 363 -22.04 -0.68 0.57
C LEU A 363 -22.26 -0.98 2.06
N TYR A 364 -23.48 -0.87 2.51
CA TYR A 364 -23.79 -0.81 3.94
C TYR A 364 -24.51 -2.06 4.47
N ASP A 365 -25.21 -2.80 3.60
CA ASP A 365 -25.99 -3.99 3.97
C ASP A 365 -25.15 -5.28 3.82
N ARG A 366 -24.04 -5.37 4.62
CA ARG A 366 -23.07 -6.47 4.58
C ARG A 366 -22.82 -7.04 5.97
#